data_1668342b209f13e6c6597c7b135b628e
#
_entry.id   1668342b209f13e6c6597c7b135b628e
#
_cell.length_a   1.000
_cell.length_b   1.000
_cell.length_c   1.000
_cell.angle_alpha   90.00
_cell.angle_beta   90.00
_cell.angle_gamma   90.00
#
_symmetry.space_group_name_H-M   'P 1'
#
loop_
_entity.id
_entity.type
_entity.pdbx_description
1 polymer ?
#
loop_
_entity_poly.entity_id
_entity_poly.type
_entity_poly.pdbx_seq_one_letter_code
_entity_poly.pdbx_strand_id
1 'polypeptide(L)'
;FGDSVFGNYHDFASIPGVIGALTKAAPHNLAVGGSSATQISAGDKSFPSAVQHFLSGDNASLSEGKKLCFIINYGLNDYFTGYTVEDYEKGLQAGVQSLQEAYPDAEILIVSPNFIISFEYGTAHNNDFGEILADYVAAAEAVAGEQKVDFLNANEVLQWNAQNAAGYLVDAIHPNEEGRFLLGVAIIKALEEVLP
;
A
#
# COMPACT_ATOMS: atom_id res chain seq x y z
N PHE A 1 0.99 6.37 -1.44
CA PHE A 1 1.72 6.13 -0.19
C PHE A 1 2.08 4.65 -0.07
N GLY A 2 3.16 4.32 0.61
CA GLY A 2 3.55 2.93 0.81
C GLY A 2 4.97 2.76 1.36
N ASP A 3 5.36 1.50 1.46
CA ASP A 3 6.70 1.09 1.89
C ASP A 3 7.65 0.84 0.70
N SER A 4 8.61 -0.08 0.85
CA SER A 4 9.59 -0.41 -0.20
C SER A 4 8.97 -1.06 -1.44
N VAL A 5 7.82 -1.69 -1.34
CA VAL A 5 7.13 -2.31 -2.50
C VAL A 5 6.82 -1.24 -3.56
N PHE A 6 6.36 -0.08 -3.13
CA PHE A 6 6.09 1.07 -4.00
C PHE A 6 7.29 2.03 -4.10
N GLY A 7 8.13 2.13 -3.07
CA GLY A 7 9.14 3.15 -2.88
C GLY A 7 10.54 2.83 -3.39
N ASN A 8 10.86 1.56 -3.66
CA ASN A 8 12.22 1.20 -4.10
C ASN A 8 12.55 1.60 -5.55
N TYR A 9 11.53 1.90 -6.35
CA TYR A 9 11.68 2.27 -7.75
C TYR A 9 10.91 3.55 -8.03
N HIS A 10 11.54 4.48 -8.75
CA HIS A 10 10.97 5.79 -9.06
C HIS A 10 10.88 6.07 -10.58
N ASP A 11 11.19 5.08 -11.40
CA ASP A 11 11.13 5.13 -12.85
C ASP A 11 9.80 4.59 -13.41
N PHE A 12 9.73 4.45 -14.72
CA PHE A 12 8.57 3.89 -15.42
C PHE A 12 8.28 2.42 -15.06
N ALA A 13 9.25 1.69 -14.53
CA ALA A 13 9.09 0.31 -14.08
C ALA A 13 8.61 0.21 -12.62
N SER A 14 8.47 1.32 -11.91
CA SER A 14 7.80 1.37 -10.60
C SER A 14 6.30 1.10 -10.73
N ILE A 15 5.63 0.66 -9.67
CA ILE A 15 4.18 0.46 -9.70
C ILE A 15 3.44 1.75 -10.08
N PRO A 16 3.72 2.92 -9.48
CA PRO A 16 3.13 4.18 -9.96
C PRO A 16 3.49 4.51 -11.42
N GLY A 17 4.72 4.18 -11.86
CA GLY A 17 5.15 4.36 -13.25
C GLY A 17 4.34 3.52 -14.24
N VAL A 18 4.07 2.26 -13.90
CA VAL A 18 3.19 1.36 -14.69
C VAL A 18 1.77 1.95 -14.79
N ILE A 19 1.22 2.43 -13.68
CA ILE A 19 -0.11 3.06 -13.66
C ILE A 19 -0.13 4.28 -14.61
N GLY A 20 0.85 5.18 -14.48
CA GLY A 20 0.95 6.36 -15.35
C GLY A 20 1.15 6.01 -16.82
N ALA A 21 1.90 4.96 -17.14
CA ALA A 21 2.14 4.52 -18.52
C ALA A 21 0.91 3.89 -19.18
N LEU A 22 0.09 3.18 -18.41
CA LEU A 22 -1.09 2.46 -18.91
C LEU A 22 -2.38 3.29 -18.85
N THR A 23 -2.37 4.38 -18.11
CA THR A 23 -3.51 5.29 -17.96
C THR A 23 -3.10 6.72 -18.36
N LYS A 24 -3.99 7.67 -18.22
CA LYS A 24 -3.66 9.11 -18.36
C LYS A 24 -3.40 9.78 -17.00
N ALA A 25 -3.34 9.02 -15.93
CA ALA A 25 -3.08 9.55 -14.60
C ALA A 25 -1.65 10.09 -14.50
N ALA A 26 -1.46 11.09 -13.66
CA ALA A 26 -0.15 11.63 -13.30
C ALA A 26 0.23 11.12 -11.89
N PRO A 27 0.96 10.00 -11.77
CA PRO A 27 1.26 9.42 -10.46
C PRO A 27 2.32 10.24 -9.73
N HIS A 28 2.11 10.40 -8.42
CA HIS A 28 3.09 10.95 -7.48
C HIS A 28 3.47 9.86 -6.48
N ASN A 29 4.70 9.37 -6.53
CA ASN A 29 5.17 8.34 -5.62
C ASN A 29 5.67 8.97 -4.32
N LEU A 30 4.90 8.82 -3.25
CA LEU A 30 5.19 9.28 -1.89
C LEU A 30 5.62 8.12 -0.97
N ALA A 31 5.84 6.93 -1.52
CA ALA A 31 6.25 5.77 -0.76
C ALA A 31 7.71 5.85 -0.34
N VAL A 32 8.02 5.35 0.86
CA VAL A 32 9.37 5.37 1.45
C VAL A 32 9.75 3.97 1.94
N GLY A 33 10.87 3.44 1.47
CA GLY A 33 11.37 2.14 1.91
C GLY A 33 11.54 2.06 3.43
N GLY A 34 11.10 0.95 4.02
CA GLY A 34 11.16 0.72 5.46
C GLY A 34 10.11 1.45 6.29
N SER A 35 9.10 2.06 5.65
CA SER A 35 7.99 2.68 6.37
C SER A 35 6.92 1.68 6.76
N SER A 36 6.19 1.98 7.84
CA SER A 36 5.09 1.20 8.40
C SER A 36 3.79 2.01 8.39
N ALA A 37 2.66 1.35 8.58
CA ALA A 37 1.43 2.07 8.92
C ALA A 37 1.45 2.52 10.37
N THR A 38 2.03 1.73 11.26
CA THR A 38 2.13 2.00 12.69
C THR A 38 2.95 3.25 12.97
N GLN A 39 2.39 4.20 13.71
CA GLN A 39 3.06 5.41 14.17
C GLN A 39 3.55 5.25 15.61
N ILE A 40 4.87 5.41 15.81
CA ILE A 40 5.50 5.37 17.14
C ILE A 40 5.69 6.78 17.69
N SER A 41 6.00 7.72 16.83
CA SER A 41 6.22 9.12 17.22
C SER A 41 5.87 10.07 16.07
N ALA A 42 5.60 11.32 16.40
CA ALA A 42 5.36 12.34 15.39
C ALA A 42 6.61 12.52 14.49
N GLY A 43 6.41 12.51 13.17
CA GLY A 43 7.46 12.69 12.17
C GLY A 43 8.33 11.46 11.92
N ASP A 44 7.93 10.28 12.41
CA ASP A 44 8.56 9.00 12.05
C ASP A 44 8.25 8.59 10.59
N LYS A 45 8.77 7.42 10.17
CA LYS A 45 8.49 6.86 8.84
C LYS A 45 7.17 6.09 8.79
N SER A 46 6.11 6.66 9.33
CA SER A 46 4.79 6.02 9.33
C SER A 46 3.84 6.63 8.31
N PHE A 47 2.78 5.91 7.99
CA PHE A 47 1.74 6.41 7.09
C PHE A 47 1.08 7.70 7.63
N PRO A 48 0.66 7.81 8.90
CA PRO A 48 0.14 9.08 9.43
C PRO A 48 1.12 10.23 9.31
N SER A 49 2.43 10.00 9.58
CA SER A 49 3.46 11.04 9.43
C SER A 49 3.67 11.44 7.96
N ALA A 50 3.62 10.48 7.03
CA ALA A 50 3.71 10.76 5.59
C ALA A 50 2.51 11.59 5.11
N VAL A 51 1.30 11.29 5.59
CA VAL A 51 0.10 12.08 5.30
C VAL A 51 0.22 13.49 5.88
N GLN A 52 0.65 13.65 7.12
CA GLN A 52 0.86 14.96 7.72
C GLN A 52 1.87 15.80 6.93
N HIS A 53 2.98 15.18 6.51
CA HIS A 53 3.96 15.86 5.66
C HIS A 53 3.37 16.27 4.32
N PHE A 54 2.61 15.39 3.67
CA PHE A 54 1.91 15.68 2.42
C PHE A 54 0.93 16.84 2.58
N LEU A 55 0.12 16.86 3.65
CA LEU A 55 -0.86 17.90 3.92
C LEU A 55 -0.23 19.25 4.32
N SER A 56 0.97 19.24 4.89
CA SER A 56 1.70 20.47 5.25
C SER A 56 2.41 21.13 4.06
N GLY A 57 2.55 20.42 2.93
CA GLY A 57 3.16 20.93 1.71
C GLY A 57 2.19 21.75 0.84
N ASP A 58 2.71 22.43 -0.17
CA ASP A 58 1.88 23.14 -1.16
C ASP A 58 1.36 22.15 -2.22
N ASN A 59 0.38 21.34 -1.82
CA ASN A 59 -0.25 20.35 -2.68
C ASN A 59 -1.60 20.81 -3.26
N ALA A 60 -1.98 22.06 -3.03
CA ALA A 60 -3.25 22.60 -3.54
C ALA A 60 -3.39 22.49 -5.05
N SER A 61 -2.28 22.64 -5.79
CA SER A 61 -2.24 22.50 -7.25
C SER A 61 -2.49 21.08 -7.74
N LEU A 62 -2.32 20.05 -6.90
CA LEU A 62 -2.54 18.65 -7.30
C LEU A 62 -4.01 18.35 -7.55
N SER A 63 -4.91 18.98 -6.79
CA SER A 63 -6.36 18.75 -6.88
C SER A 63 -7.08 19.72 -7.82
N GLU A 64 -6.41 20.79 -8.28
CA GLU A 64 -7.07 21.82 -9.07
C GLU A 64 -7.61 21.27 -10.40
N GLY A 65 -8.95 21.14 -10.49
CA GLY A 65 -9.65 20.62 -11.66
C GLY A 65 -9.40 19.14 -11.98
N LYS A 66 -8.89 18.35 -11.03
CA LYS A 66 -8.58 16.93 -11.19
C LYS A 66 -9.25 16.08 -10.14
N LYS A 67 -9.58 14.83 -10.49
CA LYS A 67 -9.96 13.81 -9.53
C LYS A 67 -8.69 13.25 -8.90
N LEU A 68 -8.63 13.20 -7.57
CA LEU A 68 -7.54 12.59 -6.82
C LEU A 68 -7.88 11.13 -6.49
N CYS A 69 -6.86 10.28 -6.53
CA CYS A 69 -6.91 8.92 -6.05
C CYS A 69 -5.67 8.65 -5.19
N PHE A 70 -5.87 8.22 -3.95
CA PHE A 70 -4.81 7.81 -3.04
C PHE A 70 -4.72 6.29 -2.98
N ILE A 71 -3.58 5.75 -3.38
CA ILE A 71 -3.27 4.32 -3.30
C ILE A 71 -2.32 4.12 -2.11
N ILE A 72 -2.68 3.20 -1.22
CA ILE A 72 -2.02 2.98 0.08
C ILE A 72 -1.60 1.53 0.18
N ASN A 73 -0.29 1.26 0.38
CA ASN A 73 0.23 -0.09 0.54
C ASN A 73 1.26 -0.15 1.67
N TYR A 74 0.87 -0.68 2.81
CA TYR A 74 1.68 -0.91 4.00
C TYR A 74 1.37 -2.28 4.60
N GLY A 75 2.17 -2.70 5.59
CA GLY A 75 1.93 -3.86 6.42
C GLY A 75 3.09 -4.86 6.45
N LEU A 76 3.96 -4.91 5.43
CA LEU A 76 5.12 -5.78 5.46
C LEU A 76 6.10 -5.36 6.56
N ASN A 77 6.41 -4.07 6.68
CA ASN A 77 7.30 -3.61 7.74
C ASN A 77 6.64 -3.68 9.10
N ASP A 78 5.33 -3.48 9.21
CA ASP A 78 4.60 -3.67 10.46
C ASP A 78 4.77 -5.10 10.95
N TYR A 79 4.55 -6.08 10.08
CA TYR A 79 4.74 -7.49 10.35
C TYR A 79 6.21 -7.84 10.72
N PHE A 80 7.21 -7.36 9.95
CA PHE A 80 8.62 -7.67 10.18
C PHE A 80 9.22 -6.98 11.40
N THR A 81 8.80 -5.77 11.73
CA THR A 81 9.29 -5.03 12.90
C THR A 81 8.58 -5.45 14.19
N GLY A 82 7.55 -6.30 14.08
CA GLY A 82 6.80 -6.77 15.22
C GLY A 82 5.90 -5.70 15.83
N TYR A 83 5.28 -4.86 15.03
CA TYR A 83 4.13 -4.07 15.47
C TYR A 83 2.89 -4.96 15.45
N THR A 84 2.00 -4.76 16.41
CA THR A 84 0.77 -5.57 16.47
C THR A 84 -0.19 -5.22 15.35
N VAL A 85 -1.06 -6.16 14.99
CA VAL A 85 -2.17 -5.91 14.05
C VAL A 85 -3.02 -4.72 14.52
N GLU A 86 -3.25 -4.58 15.83
CA GLU A 86 -3.99 -3.45 16.40
C GLU A 86 -3.28 -2.08 16.14
N ASP A 87 -1.95 -2.03 16.27
CA ASP A 87 -1.19 -0.81 15.99
C ASP A 87 -1.18 -0.47 14.49
N TYR A 88 -1.10 -1.50 13.64
CA TYR A 88 -1.22 -1.37 12.19
C TYR A 88 -2.60 -0.82 11.78
N GLU A 89 -3.69 -1.37 12.31
CA GLU A 89 -5.06 -0.88 12.08
C GLU A 89 -5.20 0.59 12.46
N LYS A 90 -4.76 0.96 13.66
CA LYS A 90 -4.79 2.35 14.14
C LYS A 90 -4.04 3.31 13.21
N GLY A 91 -2.88 2.89 12.75
CA GLY A 91 -2.06 3.68 11.83
C GLY A 91 -2.71 3.87 10.46
N LEU A 92 -3.24 2.79 9.86
CA LEU A 92 -4.00 2.85 8.62
C LEU A 92 -5.22 3.77 8.76
N GLN A 93 -6.02 3.55 9.79
CA GLN A 93 -7.22 4.32 10.06
C GLN A 93 -6.91 5.81 10.20
N ALA A 94 -5.89 6.17 10.99
CA ALA A 94 -5.52 7.57 11.21
C ALA A 94 -5.09 8.27 9.91
N GLY A 95 -4.29 7.60 9.08
CA GLY A 95 -3.86 8.16 7.80
C GLY A 95 -5.01 8.31 6.81
N VAL A 96 -5.89 7.31 6.70
CA VAL A 96 -7.06 7.35 5.81
C VAL A 96 -8.01 8.47 6.23
N GLN A 97 -8.34 8.58 7.53
CA GLN A 97 -9.21 9.65 8.04
C GLN A 97 -8.66 11.04 7.73
N SER A 98 -7.36 11.25 7.92
CA SER A 98 -6.71 12.52 7.61
C SER A 98 -6.80 12.89 6.11
N LEU A 99 -6.70 11.88 5.22
CA LEU A 99 -6.89 12.09 3.78
C LEU A 99 -8.35 12.41 3.44
N GLN A 100 -9.31 11.68 4.02
CA GLN A 100 -10.74 11.92 3.80
C GLN A 100 -11.19 13.31 4.31
N GLU A 101 -10.67 13.75 5.45
CA GLU A 101 -10.94 15.09 5.98
C GLU A 101 -10.40 16.19 5.06
N ALA A 102 -9.21 16.01 4.51
CA ALA A 102 -8.57 17.00 3.65
C ALA A 102 -9.10 16.98 2.21
N TYR A 103 -9.47 15.80 1.70
CA TYR A 103 -9.90 15.57 0.32
C TYR A 103 -11.16 14.67 0.29
N PRO A 104 -12.33 15.18 0.69
CA PRO A 104 -13.55 14.37 0.84
C PRO A 104 -14.07 13.76 -0.47
N ASP A 105 -13.68 14.30 -1.62
CA ASP A 105 -14.07 13.81 -2.94
C ASP A 105 -13.01 12.91 -3.59
N ALA A 106 -11.91 12.62 -2.89
CA ALA A 106 -10.87 11.75 -3.41
C ALA A 106 -11.26 10.26 -3.26
N GLU A 107 -10.87 9.47 -4.26
CA GLU A 107 -10.93 8.01 -4.12
C GLU A 107 -9.74 7.52 -3.31
N ILE A 108 -9.96 6.52 -2.48
CA ILE A 108 -8.90 5.90 -1.66
C ILE A 108 -8.95 4.39 -1.87
N LEU A 109 -7.82 3.80 -2.25
CA LEU A 109 -7.65 2.36 -2.38
C LEU A 109 -6.58 1.89 -1.40
N ILE A 110 -6.95 0.99 -0.50
CA ILE A 110 -5.98 0.23 0.31
C ILE A 110 -5.63 -1.05 -0.45
N VAL A 111 -4.34 -1.25 -0.68
CA VAL A 111 -3.78 -2.48 -1.26
C VAL A 111 -3.15 -3.30 -0.14
N SER A 112 -3.53 -4.56 0.00
CA SER A 112 -2.98 -5.45 1.01
C SER A 112 -1.46 -5.61 0.89
N PRO A 113 -0.75 -5.98 1.97
CA PRO A 113 0.62 -6.50 1.84
C PRO A 113 0.63 -7.70 0.89
N ASN A 114 1.67 -7.80 0.03
CA ASN A 114 1.80 -8.88 -0.95
C ASN A 114 2.40 -10.14 -0.32
N PHE A 115 2.25 -11.26 -1.02
CA PHE A 115 2.91 -12.52 -0.70
C PHE A 115 4.44 -12.38 -0.64
N ILE A 116 5.06 -13.10 0.29
CA ILE A 116 6.52 -13.18 0.47
C ILE A 116 6.97 -14.64 0.54
N ILE A 117 8.14 -14.95 -0.05
CA ILE A 117 8.65 -16.35 -0.10
C ILE A 117 9.14 -16.82 1.27
N SER A 118 9.80 -15.95 2.02
CA SER A 118 10.43 -16.31 3.30
C SER A 118 9.43 -16.71 4.37
N PHE A 119 8.18 -16.27 4.23
CA PHE A 119 7.11 -16.54 5.15
C PHE A 119 5.86 -16.83 4.31
N GLU A 120 5.36 -18.03 4.32
CA GLU A 120 4.17 -18.37 3.56
C GLU A 120 2.96 -17.58 4.06
N TYR A 121 2.27 -16.90 3.14
CA TYR A 121 1.04 -16.19 3.44
C TYR A 121 0.00 -17.13 4.07
N GLY A 122 -0.45 -16.78 5.25
CA GLY A 122 -1.50 -17.53 5.96
C GLY A 122 -1.04 -18.81 6.66
N THR A 123 0.22 -19.27 6.47
CA THR A 123 0.66 -20.55 7.03
C THR A 123 1.80 -20.40 8.02
N ALA A 124 2.22 -19.25 8.34
CA ALA A 124 3.20 -19.20 8.92
C ALA A 124 4.10 -18.88 9.87
N HIS A 125 4.95 -18.11 9.54
CA HIS A 125 5.88 -17.55 10.51
C HIS A 125 5.11 -16.49 11.30
N ASN A 126 4.98 -16.73 12.58
CA ASN A 126 4.42 -15.74 13.48
C ASN A 126 5.47 -14.68 13.79
N ASN A 127 5.05 -13.43 13.86
CA ASN A 127 5.88 -12.38 14.44
C ASN A 127 6.02 -12.56 15.95
N ASP A 128 6.69 -11.65 16.64
CA ASP A 128 6.93 -11.72 18.08
C ASP A 128 5.64 -11.72 18.93
N PHE A 129 4.50 -11.32 18.35
CA PHE A 129 3.18 -11.31 18.99
C PHE A 129 2.33 -12.54 18.64
N GLY A 130 2.84 -13.45 17.83
CA GLY A 130 2.12 -14.64 17.40
C GLY A 130 1.16 -14.41 16.22
N GLU A 131 1.25 -13.26 15.57
CA GLU A 131 0.45 -12.87 14.41
C GLU A 131 1.12 -13.28 13.09
N ILE A 132 0.33 -13.58 12.08
CA ILE A 132 0.80 -13.95 10.74
C ILE A 132 0.49 -12.85 9.72
N LEU A 133 1.13 -12.87 8.57
CA LEU A 133 0.90 -11.85 7.53
C LEU A 133 -0.57 -11.76 7.09
N ALA A 134 -1.30 -12.88 7.12
CA ALA A 134 -2.72 -12.90 6.81
C ALA A 134 -3.57 -12.05 7.77
N ASP A 135 -3.15 -11.91 9.02
CA ASP A 135 -3.86 -11.07 10.00
C ASP A 135 -3.78 -9.59 9.60
N TYR A 136 -2.62 -9.15 9.07
CA TYR A 136 -2.45 -7.78 8.53
C TYR A 136 -3.25 -7.54 7.24
N VAL A 137 -3.42 -8.57 6.41
CA VAL A 137 -4.30 -8.47 5.24
C VAL A 137 -5.76 -8.32 5.66
N ALA A 138 -6.21 -9.13 6.62
CA ALA A 138 -7.58 -9.04 7.15
C ALA A 138 -7.85 -7.69 7.85
N ALA A 139 -6.85 -7.18 8.57
CA ALA A 139 -6.91 -5.87 9.20
C ALA A 139 -7.05 -4.72 8.17
N ALA A 140 -6.27 -4.78 7.08
CA ALA A 140 -6.38 -3.80 6.00
C ALA A 140 -7.78 -3.80 5.36
N GLU A 141 -8.36 -4.99 5.14
CA GLU A 141 -9.72 -5.15 4.64
C GLU A 141 -10.76 -4.58 5.61
N ALA A 142 -10.60 -4.87 6.91
CA ALA A 142 -11.50 -4.37 7.95
C ALA A 142 -11.47 -2.83 8.02
N VAL A 143 -10.27 -2.22 8.02
CA VAL A 143 -10.11 -0.75 7.99
C VAL A 143 -10.75 -0.17 6.73
N ALA A 144 -10.56 -0.77 5.55
CA ALA A 144 -11.19 -0.29 4.33
C ALA A 144 -12.73 -0.29 4.44
N GLY A 145 -13.30 -1.38 4.97
CA GLY A 145 -14.75 -1.49 5.19
C GLY A 145 -15.27 -0.46 6.20
N GLU A 146 -14.58 -0.25 7.31
CA GLU A 146 -14.95 0.73 8.34
C GLU A 146 -14.87 2.17 7.82
N GLN A 147 -13.81 2.49 7.07
CA GLN A 147 -13.59 3.81 6.49
C GLN A 147 -14.37 4.03 5.18
N LYS A 148 -15.04 2.98 4.65
CA LYS A 148 -15.79 3.01 3.38
C LYS A 148 -14.93 3.46 2.20
N VAL A 149 -13.73 2.87 2.11
CA VAL A 149 -12.80 3.05 1.01
C VAL A 149 -12.59 1.71 0.29
N ASP A 150 -12.04 1.74 -0.91
CA ASP A 150 -11.82 0.54 -1.70
C ASP A 150 -10.68 -0.32 -1.12
N PHE A 151 -10.78 -1.63 -1.34
CA PHE A 151 -9.78 -2.60 -0.94
C PHE A 151 -9.39 -3.53 -2.09
N LEU A 152 -8.08 -3.73 -2.27
CA LEU A 152 -7.53 -4.73 -3.18
C LEU A 152 -6.72 -5.76 -2.40
N ASN A 153 -7.23 -7.00 -2.32
CA ASN A 153 -6.44 -8.12 -1.84
C ASN A 153 -5.46 -8.57 -2.94
N ALA A 154 -4.24 -8.06 -2.88
CA ALA A 154 -3.20 -8.36 -3.87
C ALA A 154 -2.88 -9.86 -3.93
N ASN A 155 -3.00 -10.59 -2.80
CA ASN A 155 -2.70 -12.02 -2.74
C ASN A 155 -3.74 -12.86 -3.48
N GLU A 156 -5.00 -12.48 -3.40
CA GLU A 156 -6.08 -13.17 -4.13
C GLU A 156 -6.01 -12.90 -5.64
N VAL A 157 -5.73 -11.67 -6.03
CA VAL A 157 -5.71 -11.29 -7.45
C VAL A 157 -4.45 -11.79 -8.16
N LEU A 158 -3.28 -11.67 -7.52
CA LEU A 158 -2.01 -12.08 -8.12
C LEU A 158 -1.76 -13.59 -8.01
N GLN A 159 -2.39 -14.24 -7.02
CA GLN A 159 -2.24 -15.67 -6.73
C GLN A 159 -0.78 -16.12 -6.59
N TRP A 160 0.09 -15.22 -6.10
CA TRP A 160 1.45 -15.59 -5.78
C TRP A 160 1.48 -16.56 -4.61
N ASN A 161 2.34 -17.56 -4.71
CA ASN A 161 2.46 -18.62 -3.73
C ASN A 161 3.89 -19.19 -3.74
N ALA A 162 4.18 -20.11 -2.84
CA ALA A 162 5.51 -20.70 -2.69
C ALA A 162 6.07 -21.36 -3.98
N GLN A 163 5.21 -21.78 -4.91
CA GLN A 163 5.60 -22.45 -6.14
C GLN A 163 5.95 -21.47 -7.26
N ASN A 164 5.33 -20.28 -7.29
CA ASN A 164 5.46 -19.35 -8.42
C ASN A 164 6.08 -17.99 -8.07
N ALA A 165 6.09 -17.59 -6.80
CA ALA A 165 6.49 -16.24 -6.40
C ALA A 165 7.94 -15.91 -6.76
N ALA A 166 8.85 -16.91 -6.87
CA ALA A 166 10.22 -16.70 -7.32
C ALA A 166 10.32 -16.11 -8.74
N GLY A 167 9.29 -16.27 -9.57
CA GLY A 167 9.21 -15.62 -10.88
C GLY A 167 8.83 -14.14 -10.83
N TYR A 168 8.25 -13.68 -9.73
CA TYR A 168 7.69 -12.34 -9.59
C TYR A 168 8.39 -11.46 -8.55
N LEU A 169 9.30 -12.03 -7.76
CA LEU A 169 10.06 -11.32 -6.73
C LEU A 169 11.54 -11.28 -7.10
N VAL A 170 12.20 -10.14 -6.86
CA VAL A 170 13.64 -9.97 -7.07
C VAL A 170 14.44 -10.58 -5.93
N ASP A 171 13.84 -10.61 -4.77
CA ASP A 171 14.31 -11.26 -3.55
C ASP A 171 13.12 -12.00 -2.92
N ALA A 172 13.17 -12.29 -1.63
CA ALA A 172 12.07 -12.99 -0.95
C ALA A 172 10.81 -12.11 -0.72
N ILE A 173 10.87 -10.80 -1.00
CA ILE A 173 9.89 -9.81 -0.55
C ILE A 173 9.42 -8.91 -1.69
N HIS A 174 10.37 -8.30 -2.42
CA HIS A 174 10.08 -7.19 -3.32
C HIS A 174 9.74 -7.66 -4.74
N PRO A 175 8.67 -7.15 -5.34
CA PRO A 175 8.33 -7.47 -6.73
C PRO A 175 9.44 -7.08 -7.71
N ASN A 176 9.78 -8.00 -8.63
CA ASN A 176 10.61 -7.72 -9.79
C ASN A 176 9.82 -6.91 -10.84
N GLU A 177 10.38 -6.65 -12.00
CA GLU A 177 9.72 -5.84 -13.05
C GLU A 177 8.35 -6.43 -13.45
N GLU A 178 8.27 -7.74 -13.67
CA GLU A 178 7.01 -8.42 -14.00
C GLU A 178 6.02 -8.37 -12.84
N GLY A 179 6.48 -8.60 -11.62
CA GLY A 179 5.65 -8.50 -10.41
C GLY A 179 5.08 -7.09 -10.22
N ARG A 180 5.89 -6.05 -10.43
CA ARG A 180 5.42 -4.64 -10.37
C ARG A 180 4.40 -4.34 -11.46
N PHE A 181 4.63 -4.85 -12.68
CA PHE A 181 3.69 -4.70 -13.77
C PHE A 181 2.33 -5.34 -13.44
N LEU A 182 2.34 -6.58 -12.97
CA LEU A 182 1.10 -7.30 -12.60
C LEU A 182 0.35 -6.61 -11.47
N LEU A 183 1.06 -6.15 -10.43
CA LEU A 183 0.44 -5.42 -9.33
C LEU A 183 -0.11 -4.07 -9.81
N GLY A 184 0.62 -3.35 -10.66
CA GLY A 184 0.13 -2.11 -11.28
C GLY A 184 -1.14 -2.33 -12.09
N VAL A 185 -1.21 -3.40 -12.89
CA VAL A 185 -2.41 -3.78 -13.65
C VAL A 185 -3.57 -4.16 -12.73
N ALA A 186 -3.31 -4.87 -11.63
CA ALA A 186 -4.33 -5.21 -10.65
C ALA A 186 -4.94 -3.95 -9.99
N ILE A 187 -4.10 -2.98 -9.65
CA ILE A 187 -4.53 -1.68 -9.12
C ILE A 187 -5.36 -0.91 -10.14
N ILE A 188 -4.93 -0.86 -11.41
CA ILE A 188 -5.69 -0.20 -12.49
C ILE A 188 -7.08 -0.82 -12.60
N LYS A 189 -7.19 -2.14 -12.58
CA LYS A 189 -8.49 -2.83 -12.63
C LYS A 189 -9.38 -2.54 -11.44
N ALA A 190 -8.80 -2.43 -10.24
CA ALA A 190 -9.56 -2.07 -9.04
C ALA A 190 -10.09 -0.63 -9.10
N LEU A 191 -9.46 0.23 -9.90
CA LEU A 191 -9.81 1.64 -10.07
C LEU A 191 -10.39 1.95 -11.47
N GLU A 192 -10.88 0.95 -12.20
CA GLU A 192 -11.27 1.10 -13.61
C GLU A 192 -12.37 2.14 -13.82
N GLU A 193 -13.25 2.34 -12.84
CA GLU A 193 -14.29 3.38 -12.87
C GLU A 193 -13.79 4.77 -12.44
N VAL A 194 -12.58 4.87 -11.92
CA VAL A 194 -12.02 6.07 -11.29
C VAL A 194 -10.91 6.67 -12.13
N LEU A 195 -10.04 5.83 -12.67
CA LEU A 195 -8.92 6.27 -13.51
C LEU A 195 -9.39 6.70 -14.91
N PRO A 196 -8.76 7.73 -15.49
CA PRO A 196 -9.11 8.24 -16.82
C PRO A 196 -8.75 7.26 -17.95
#